data_c5f096223ae1ab2dc44a72146b87636b
#
_entry.id   c5f096223ae1ab2dc44a72146b87636b
#
_cell.length_a   1.000
_cell.length_b   1.000
_cell.length_c   1.000
_cell.angle_alpha   90.00
_cell.angle_beta   90.00
_cell.angle_gamma   90.00
#
_symmetry.space_group_name_H-M   'P 1'
#
loop_
_entity.id
_entity.type
_entity.pdbx_description
1 polymer ?
#
loop_
_entity_poly.entity_id
_entity_poly.type
_entity_poly.pdbx_seq_one_letter_code
_entity_poly.pdbx_strand_id
1 'polypeptide(L)'
;CALPILTSAKKDILRVHSDIALPQSSPNIGHLLYDYVEVRNRQVICTGEQMQIQGEAYVNVLYSSPEGKMEWYETMVPFSESIEGGMTGTQPICWVHCQTKEYEVEPAEDYDGEMRALSLNLSMDVEMKLWEERNVELLADVYSLETNLVPQKEMVCAKKLLIKNEAKLRISEQMKL
;
A
#
# COMPACT_ATOMS: atom_id res chain seq x y z
N CYS A 1 21.54 25.25 2.67
CA CYS A 1 21.47 23.82 3.03
C CYS A 1 20.12 23.25 2.61
N ALA A 2 20.11 22.17 1.86
CA ALA A 2 18.86 21.51 1.48
C ALA A 2 18.35 20.65 2.65
N LEU A 3 17.13 20.93 3.11
CA LEU A 3 16.48 20.22 4.21
C LEU A 3 15.24 19.49 3.69
N PRO A 4 15.03 18.22 4.07
CA PRO A 4 13.77 17.55 3.80
C PRO A 4 12.68 18.14 4.72
N ILE A 5 11.69 18.77 4.13
CA ILE A 5 10.54 19.34 4.84
C ILE A 5 9.33 18.45 4.55
N LEU A 6 8.64 18.00 5.59
CA LEU A 6 7.37 17.29 5.45
C LEU A 6 6.32 18.26 4.89
N THR A 7 5.88 18.03 3.67
CA THR A 7 4.90 18.90 2.99
C THR A 7 3.48 18.38 3.08
N SER A 8 3.34 17.05 3.17
CA SER A 8 2.02 16.43 3.30
C SER A 8 2.10 15.12 4.08
N ALA A 9 1.08 14.89 4.90
CA ALA A 9 0.80 13.59 5.52
C ALA A 9 -0.69 13.29 5.37
N LYS A 10 -1.02 12.17 4.74
CA LYS A 10 -2.41 11.77 4.47
C LYS A 10 -2.61 10.31 4.85
N LYS A 11 -3.81 10.00 5.34
CA LYS A 11 -4.29 8.63 5.51
C LYS A 11 -5.51 8.43 4.63
N ASP A 12 -5.59 7.28 3.99
CA ASP A 12 -6.69 6.93 3.10
C ASP A 12 -6.99 5.43 3.20
N ILE A 13 -8.14 5.03 2.67
CA ILE A 13 -8.53 3.63 2.57
C ILE A 13 -8.67 3.28 1.09
N LEU A 14 -7.83 2.37 0.64
CA LEU A 14 -7.91 1.84 -0.70
C LEU A 14 -8.81 0.61 -0.68
N ARG A 15 -9.77 0.55 -1.62
CA ARG A 15 -10.71 -0.56 -1.76
C ARG A 15 -10.52 -1.21 -3.12
N VAL A 16 -10.37 -2.53 -3.10
CA VAL A 16 -10.28 -3.37 -4.29
C VAL A 16 -11.49 -4.30 -4.28
N HIS A 17 -12.24 -4.28 -5.37
CA HIS A 17 -13.31 -5.24 -5.62
C HIS A 17 -12.97 -6.03 -6.89
N SER A 18 -13.17 -7.34 -6.84
CA SER A 18 -12.94 -8.19 -8.00
C SER A 18 -13.80 -9.44 -7.97
N ASP A 19 -14.37 -9.77 -9.11
CA ASP A 19 -15.05 -11.05 -9.32
C ASP A 19 -14.06 -12.04 -9.93
N ILE A 20 -13.93 -13.19 -9.30
CA ILE A 20 -12.97 -14.25 -9.63
C ILE A 20 -13.74 -15.46 -10.13
N ALA A 21 -13.69 -15.73 -11.42
CA ALA A 21 -14.28 -16.93 -11.97
C ALA A 21 -13.39 -18.15 -11.73
N LEU A 22 -13.96 -19.22 -11.21
CA LEU A 22 -13.28 -20.51 -11.14
C LEU A 22 -13.22 -21.16 -12.53
N PRO A 23 -12.25 -22.06 -12.77
CA PRO A 23 -12.23 -22.85 -14.01
C PRO A 23 -13.56 -23.59 -14.23
N GLN A 24 -13.99 -23.71 -15.48
CA GLN A 24 -15.24 -24.42 -15.82
C GLN A 24 -15.24 -25.89 -15.38
N SER A 25 -14.06 -26.48 -15.21
CA SER A 25 -13.90 -27.84 -14.68
C SER A 25 -14.06 -27.96 -13.17
N SER A 26 -14.10 -26.85 -12.47
CA SER A 26 -14.30 -26.83 -11.01
C SER A 26 -15.78 -27.11 -10.67
N PRO A 27 -16.05 -27.87 -9.62
CA PRO A 27 -17.41 -28.04 -9.13
C PRO A 27 -17.95 -26.72 -8.56
N ASN A 28 -19.28 -26.61 -8.49
CA ASN A 28 -19.95 -25.49 -7.87
C ASN A 28 -19.55 -25.37 -6.39
N ILE A 29 -19.50 -24.15 -5.90
CA ILE A 29 -19.24 -23.87 -4.49
C ILE A 29 -20.53 -24.09 -3.70
N GLY A 30 -20.51 -25.08 -2.80
CA GLY A 30 -21.60 -25.29 -1.85
C GLY A 30 -21.39 -24.46 -0.58
N HIS A 31 -20.25 -24.62 0.06
CA HIS A 31 -19.87 -23.86 1.25
C HIS A 31 -18.38 -23.48 1.21
N LEU A 32 -18.10 -22.22 1.50
CA LEU A 32 -16.73 -21.77 1.76
C LEU A 32 -16.32 -22.21 3.16
N LEU A 33 -15.21 -22.95 3.28
CA LEU A 33 -14.74 -23.53 4.54
C LEU A 33 -13.56 -22.74 5.11
N TYR A 34 -12.75 -22.17 4.24
CA TYR A 34 -11.59 -21.36 4.60
C TYR A 34 -11.26 -20.39 3.48
N ASP A 35 -10.85 -19.21 3.84
CA ASP A 35 -10.32 -18.19 2.94
C ASP A 35 -9.09 -17.53 3.53
N TYR A 36 -8.20 -17.10 2.65
CA TYR A 36 -7.02 -16.34 2.99
C TYR A 36 -6.65 -15.39 1.86
N VAL A 37 -6.43 -14.12 2.20
CA VAL A 37 -6.03 -13.09 1.24
C VAL A 37 -4.75 -12.41 1.71
N GLU A 38 -3.76 -12.33 0.83
CA GLU A 38 -2.50 -11.63 1.08
C GLU A 38 -2.15 -10.71 -0.10
N VAL A 39 -1.77 -9.47 0.20
CA VAL A 39 -1.27 -8.54 -0.82
C VAL A 39 0.21 -8.79 -1.07
N ARG A 40 0.56 -9.07 -2.33
CA ARG A 40 1.91 -9.36 -2.82
C ARG A 40 2.33 -8.36 -3.89
N ASN A 41 3.62 -8.33 -4.21
CA ASN A 41 4.20 -7.57 -5.34
C ASN A 41 3.77 -6.10 -5.38
N ARG A 42 3.55 -5.50 -4.20
CA ARG A 42 3.11 -4.11 -4.09
C ARG A 42 4.17 -3.15 -4.63
N GLN A 43 3.75 -2.27 -5.52
CA GLN A 43 4.54 -1.17 -6.07
C GLN A 43 3.77 0.14 -5.90
N VAL A 44 4.51 1.21 -5.63
CA VAL A 44 3.97 2.56 -5.52
C VAL A 44 4.67 3.43 -6.54
N ILE A 45 3.89 4.05 -7.41
CA ILE A 45 4.35 4.94 -8.46
C ILE A 45 3.79 6.33 -8.17
N CYS A 46 4.69 7.29 -7.92
CA CYS A 46 4.32 8.67 -7.67
C CYS A 46 4.53 9.48 -8.96
N THR A 47 3.46 9.99 -9.55
CA THR A 47 3.48 10.80 -10.77
C THR A 47 2.70 12.09 -10.56
N GLY A 48 3.42 13.24 -10.51
CA GLY A 48 2.76 14.54 -10.39
C GLY A 48 1.83 14.63 -9.19
N GLU A 49 0.53 14.85 -9.41
CA GLU A 49 -0.47 15.01 -8.35
C GLU A 49 -1.10 13.69 -7.89
N GLN A 50 -0.80 12.58 -8.57
CA GLN A 50 -1.39 11.26 -8.29
C GLN A 50 -0.36 10.26 -7.82
N MET A 51 -0.82 9.40 -6.95
CA MET A 51 -0.09 8.23 -6.50
C MET A 51 -0.85 6.99 -6.93
N GLN A 52 -0.18 6.12 -7.68
CA GLN A 52 -0.72 4.84 -8.09
C GLN A 52 -0.15 3.73 -7.22
N ILE A 53 -1.02 2.92 -6.66
CA ILE A 53 -0.65 1.73 -5.88
C ILE A 53 -1.08 0.51 -6.69
N GLN A 54 -0.10 -0.30 -7.07
CA GLN A 54 -0.31 -1.54 -7.82
C GLN A 54 0.13 -2.72 -6.98
N GLY A 55 -0.50 -3.86 -7.21
CA GLY A 55 -0.14 -5.10 -6.54
C GLY A 55 -1.00 -6.26 -7.00
N GLU A 56 -0.85 -7.37 -6.31
CA GLU A 56 -1.60 -8.59 -6.54
C GLU A 56 -2.18 -9.08 -5.21
N ALA A 57 -3.49 -9.33 -5.17
CA ALA A 57 -4.12 -10.03 -4.08
C ALA A 57 -4.01 -11.54 -4.33
N TYR A 58 -3.21 -12.23 -3.54
CA TYR A 58 -3.18 -13.69 -3.50
C TYR A 58 -4.39 -14.17 -2.72
N VAL A 59 -5.28 -14.87 -3.40
CA VAL A 59 -6.51 -15.41 -2.83
C VAL A 59 -6.39 -16.93 -2.80
N ASN A 60 -6.72 -17.51 -1.66
CA ASN A 60 -6.62 -18.91 -1.42
C ASN A 60 -7.88 -19.37 -0.67
N VAL A 61 -8.62 -20.32 -1.20
CA VAL A 61 -9.88 -20.80 -0.64
C VAL A 61 -9.93 -22.32 -0.60
N LEU A 62 -10.54 -22.84 0.47
CA LEU A 62 -11.00 -24.22 0.57
C LEU A 62 -12.52 -24.19 0.61
N TYR A 63 -13.17 -24.94 -0.25
CA TYR A 63 -14.63 -25.03 -0.29
C TYR A 63 -15.11 -26.47 -0.46
N SER A 64 -16.36 -26.72 -0.10
CA SER A 64 -17.03 -27.97 -0.42
C SER A 64 -17.99 -27.77 -1.57
N SER A 65 -18.06 -28.73 -2.47
CA SER A 65 -19.13 -28.79 -3.48
C SER A 65 -20.49 -29.17 -2.85
N PRO A 66 -21.59 -28.95 -3.54
CA PRO A 66 -22.91 -29.43 -3.07
C PRO A 66 -22.95 -30.94 -2.76
N GLU A 67 -22.12 -31.74 -3.44
CA GLU A 67 -21.99 -33.19 -3.22
C GLU A 67 -21.05 -33.53 -2.05
N GLY A 68 -20.48 -32.52 -1.38
CA GLY A 68 -19.60 -32.68 -0.23
C GLY A 68 -18.13 -32.97 -0.58
N LYS A 69 -17.73 -32.83 -1.85
CA LYS A 69 -16.32 -32.93 -2.24
C LYS A 69 -15.55 -31.68 -1.86
N MET A 70 -14.41 -31.81 -1.20
CA MET A 70 -13.54 -30.70 -0.86
C MET A 70 -12.64 -30.34 -2.03
N GLU A 71 -12.56 -29.05 -2.33
CA GLU A 71 -11.72 -28.49 -3.39
C GLU A 71 -10.96 -27.29 -2.88
N TRP A 72 -9.76 -27.15 -3.42
CA TRP A 72 -8.85 -26.08 -3.14
C TRP A 72 -8.62 -25.23 -4.38
N TYR A 73 -8.73 -23.91 -4.22
CA TYR A 73 -8.48 -22.98 -5.32
C TYR A 73 -7.59 -21.82 -4.87
N GLU A 74 -6.63 -21.48 -5.69
CA GLU A 74 -5.76 -20.33 -5.46
C GLU A 74 -5.60 -19.51 -6.74
N THR A 75 -5.50 -18.21 -6.59
CA THR A 75 -5.30 -17.28 -7.70
C THR A 75 -4.62 -15.99 -7.26
N MET A 76 -4.10 -15.24 -8.25
CA MET A 76 -3.57 -13.89 -8.10
C MET A 76 -4.47 -12.90 -8.81
N VAL A 77 -5.00 -11.93 -8.10
CA VAL A 77 -5.86 -10.87 -8.61
C VAL A 77 -5.05 -9.59 -8.68
N PRO A 78 -4.67 -9.10 -9.87
CA PRO A 78 -3.97 -7.83 -9.99
C PRO A 78 -4.91 -6.67 -9.68
N PHE A 79 -4.39 -5.65 -9.02
CA PHE A 79 -5.10 -4.40 -8.78
C PHE A 79 -4.20 -3.21 -9.05
N SER A 80 -4.84 -2.09 -9.41
CA SER A 80 -4.16 -0.83 -9.66
C SER A 80 -5.11 0.31 -9.33
N GLU A 81 -4.83 0.99 -8.23
CA GLU A 81 -5.67 2.06 -7.71
C GLU A 81 -4.89 3.36 -7.59
N SER A 82 -5.57 4.48 -7.79
CA SER A 82 -4.97 5.81 -7.72
C SER A 82 -5.51 6.60 -6.55
N ILE A 83 -4.62 7.25 -5.82
CA ILE A 83 -4.94 8.15 -4.72
C ILE A 83 -4.42 9.54 -5.07
N GLU A 84 -5.23 10.57 -4.84
CA GLU A 84 -4.79 11.96 -4.97
C GLU A 84 -3.73 12.26 -3.90
N GLY A 85 -2.50 12.51 -4.35
CA GLY A 85 -1.34 12.72 -3.48
C GLY A 85 -1.17 14.16 -2.99
N GLY A 86 -1.74 15.15 -3.71
CA GLY A 86 -1.51 16.57 -3.43
C GLY A 86 -0.04 16.95 -3.53
N MET A 87 0.69 16.35 -4.48
CA MET A 87 2.11 16.56 -4.67
C MET A 87 2.34 17.92 -5.34
N THR A 88 2.97 18.85 -4.60
CA THR A 88 3.48 20.11 -5.12
C THR A 88 4.99 20.05 -5.05
N GLY A 89 5.69 20.11 -6.19
CA GLY A 89 7.14 20.15 -6.22
C GLY A 89 7.77 19.27 -7.30
N THR A 90 9.04 19.53 -7.61
CA THR A 90 9.73 18.94 -8.76
C THR A 90 10.26 17.53 -8.52
N GLN A 91 10.53 17.13 -7.28
CA GLN A 91 10.98 15.75 -6.92
C GLN A 91 10.65 15.45 -5.44
N PRO A 92 9.40 15.16 -5.08
CA PRO A 92 9.06 14.81 -3.71
C PRO A 92 9.63 13.44 -3.34
N ILE A 93 10.12 13.32 -2.12
CA ILE A 93 10.45 12.02 -1.52
C ILE A 93 9.15 11.48 -0.94
N CYS A 94 8.63 10.42 -1.57
CA CYS A 94 7.39 9.79 -1.18
C CYS A 94 7.62 8.59 -0.28
N TRP A 95 6.90 8.54 0.84
CA TRP A 95 6.80 7.37 1.69
C TRP A 95 5.35 6.90 1.75
N VAL A 96 5.14 5.63 1.49
CA VAL A 96 3.81 5.02 1.56
C VAL A 96 3.91 3.75 2.37
N HIS A 97 3.07 3.69 3.38
CA HIS A 97 2.80 2.46 4.11
C HIS A 97 1.39 2.01 3.78
N CYS A 98 1.25 0.73 3.42
CA CYS A 98 -0.03 0.15 3.07
C CYS A 98 -0.17 -1.18 3.82
N GLN A 99 -1.27 -1.34 4.53
CA GLN A 99 -1.56 -2.53 5.33
C GLN A 99 -2.97 -3.01 5.04
N THR A 100 -3.15 -4.32 4.85
CA THR A 100 -4.48 -4.92 4.77
C THR A 100 -5.23 -4.64 6.07
N LYS A 101 -6.41 -4.04 5.96
CA LYS A 101 -7.30 -3.75 7.07
C LYS A 101 -8.29 -4.89 7.28
N GLU A 102 -8.99 -5.22 6.21
CA GLU A 102 -10.00 -6.26 6.19
C GLU A 102 -10.15 -6.81 4.78
N TYR A 103 -10.63 -8.02 4.68
CA TYR A 103 -11.06 -8.60 3.41
C TYR A 103 -12.28 -9.50 3.64
N GLU A 104 -13.02 -9.72 2.57
CA GLU A 104 -14.17 -10.60 2.52
C GLU A 104 -14.14 -11.34 1.20
N VAL A 105 -14.34 -12.64 1.26
CA VAL A 105 -14.46 -13.51 0.07
C VAL A 105 -15.79 -14.24 0.17
N GLU A 106 -16.65 -14.04 -0.81
CA GLU A 106 -17.97 -14.66 -0.84
C GLU A 106 -18.16 -15.47 -2.13
N PRO A 107 -18.86 -16.61 -2.06
CA PRO A 107 -19.30 -17.30 -3.26
C PRO A 107 -20.24 -16.42 -4.08
N ALA A 108 -20.08 -16.47 -5.40
CA ALA A 108 -20.89 -15.71 -6.35
C ALA A 108 -21.26 -16.59 -7.56
N GLU A 109 -22.29 -16.17 -8.27
CA GLU A 109 -22.66 -16.78 -9.53
C GLU A 109 -21.70 -16.34 -10.64
N ASP A 110 -21.33 -17.26 -11.51
CA ASP A 110 -20.60 -16.95 -12.74
C ASP A 110 -21.57 -16.44 -13.84
N TYR A 111 -21.04 -16.16 -15.03
CA TYR A 111 -21.83 -15.65 -16.16
C TYR A 111 -22.90 -16.65 -16.67
N ASP A 112 -22.79 -17.95 -16.32
CA ASP A 112 -23.77 -18.98 -16.64
C ASP A 112 -24.84 -19.13 -15.54
N GLY A 113 -24.73 -18.39 -14.43
CA GLY A 113 -25.60 -18.48 -13.26
C GLY A 113 -25.25 -19.65 -12.33
N GLU A 114 -24.07 -20.22 -12.46
CA GLU A 114 -23.59 -21.30 -11.61
C GLU A 114 -22.73 -20.73 -10.47
N MET A 115 -22.81 -21.34 -9.29
CA MET A 115 -22.02 -20.92 -8.12
C MET A 115 -20.53 -21.29 -8.28
N ARG A 116 -19.87 -20.70 -9.30
CA ARG A 116 -18.46 -20.95 -9.67
C ARG A 116 -17.65 -19.66 -9.75
N ALA A 117 -18.04 -18.66 -9.00
CA ALA A 117 -17.26 -17.45 -8.86
C ALA A 117 -17.08 -17.10 -7.38
N LEU A 118 -16.12 -16.21 -7.13
CA LEU A 118 -15.88 -15.59 -5.82
C LEU A 118 -15.90 -14.08 -6.00
N SER A 119 -16.56 -13.39 -5.11
CA SER A 119 -16.50 -11.95 -4.98
C SER A 119 -15.47 -11.59 -3.90
N LEU A 120 -14.41 -10.88 -4.28
CA LEU A 120 -13.38 -10.38 -3.37
C LEU A 120 -13.62 -8.91 -3.08
N ASN A 121 -13.76 -8.57 -1.80
CA ASN A 121 -13.69 -7.20 -1.28
C ASN A 121 -12.46 -7.08 -0.38
N LEU A 122 -11.52 -6.22 -0.73
CA LEU A 122 -10.30 -5.99 0.02
C LEU A 122 -10.17 -4.51 0.36
N SER A 123 -9.98 -4.20 1.64
CA SER A 123 -9.71 -2.86 2.13
C SER A 123 -8.30 -2.78 2.71
N MET A 124 -7.57 -1.73 2.34
CA MET A 124 -6.21 -1.47 2.83
C MET A 124 -6.12 -0.06 3.41
N ASP A 125 -5.54 0.06 4.60
CA ASP A 125 -5.16 1.36 5.15
C ASP A 125 -3.87 1.82 4.46
N VAL A 126 -3.88 3.05 3.96
CA VAL A 126 -2.74 3.68 3.29
C VAL A 126 -2.33 4.93 4.05
N GLU A 127 -1.09 4.97 4.51
CA GLU A 127 -0.48 6.15 5.10
C GLU A 127 0.59 6.70 4.14
N MET A 128 0.48 7.97 3.80
CA MET A 128 1.39 8.68 2.90
C MET A 128 2.09 9.81 3.61
N LYS A 129 3.38 9.97 3.35
CA LYS A 129 4.17 11.12 3.78
C LYS A 129 5.02 11.61 2.61
N LEU A 130 4.94 12.90 2.36
CA LEU A 130 5.69 13.56 1.30
C LEU A 130 6.67 14.55 1.91
N TRP A 131 7.90 14.50 1.46
CA TRP A 131 8.94 15.46 1.82
C TRP A 131 9.50 16.10 0.56
N GLU A 132 9.77 17.39 0.67
CA GLU A 132 10.49 18.15 -0.34
C GLU A 132 11.82 18.62 0.20
N GLU A 133 12.86 18.58 -0.61
CA GLU A 133 14.11 19.24 -0.28
C GLU A 133 13.97 20.74 -0.57
N ARG A 134 14.08 21.57 0.47
CA ARG A 134 14.09 23.02 0.33
C ARG A 134 15.40 23.61 0.80
N ASN A 135 15.88 24.59 0.06
CA ASN A 135 17.01 25.40 0.50
C ASN A 135 16.54 26.40 1.56
N VAL A 136 17.16 26.35 2.72
CA VAL A 136 16.88 27.27 3.81
C VAL A 136 18.08 28.20 3.96
N GLU A 137 17.81 29.50 3.89
CA GLU A 137 18.77 30.54 4.19
C GLU A 137 18.69 30.85 5.68
N LEU A 138 19.82 30.73 6.36
CA LEU A 138 19.97 31.05 7.78
C LEU A 138 20.92 32.21 7.95
N LEU A 139 20.56 33.13 8.83
CA LEU A 139 21.45 34.22 9.22
C LEU A 139 22.64 33.62 9.98
N ALA A 140 23.82 33.65 9.37
CA ALA A 140 25.03 33.07 9.94
C ALA A 140 25.81 34.07 10.80
N ASP A 141 25.76 35.38 10.44
CA ASP A 141 26.40 36.44 11.15
C ASP A 141 25.70 37.79 10.95
N VAL A 142 25.89 38.72 11.89
CA VAL A 142 25.35 40.07 11.84
C VAL A 142 26.38 41.04 12.39
N TYR A 143 26.54 42.17 11.72
CA TYR A 143 27.39 43.26 12.21
C TYR A 143 26.64 44.61 12.09
N SER A 144 27.05 45.57 12.90
CA SER A 144 26.62 46.96 12.80
C SER A 144 27.81 47.88 12.82
N LEU A 145 27.73 48.95 12.01
CA LEU A 145 28.74 50.00 11.98
C LEU A 145 28.51 51.08 13.06
N GLU A 146 27.31 51.14 13.62
CA GLU A 146 26.89 52.20 14.53
C GLU A 146 26.79 51.76 15.99
N THR A 147 26.54 50.48 16.23
CA THR A 147 26.30 49.91 17.57
C THR A 147 27.07 48.63 17.79
N ASN A 148 27.54 48.42 19.02
CA ASN A 148 28.18 47.16 19.39
C ASN A 148 27.13 46.07 19.58
N LEU A 149 27.03 45.12 18.66
CA LEU A 149 26.11 44.00 18.71
C LEU A 149 26.81 42.81 19.37
N VAL A 150 26.08 42.14 20.27
CA VAL A 150 26.50 40.87 20.87
C VAL A 150 25.53 39.79 20.36
N PRO A 151 25.80 39.12 19.21
CA PRO A 151 24.91 38.12 18.67
C PRO A 151 24.92 36.86 19.53
N GLN A 152 23.77 36.37 19.86
CA GLN A 152 23.60 35.04 20.43
C GLN A 152 23.52 34.05 19.28
N LYS A 153 24.42 33.08 19.22
CA LYS A 153 24.49 32.06 18.17
C LYS A 153 24.05 30.72 18.74
N GLU A 154 23.10 30.06 18.03
CA GLU A 154 22.68 28.71 18.33
C GLU A 154 23.12 27.77 17.19
N MET A 155 23.52 26.56 17.56
CA MET A 155 23.90 25.54 16.57
C MET A 155 22.66 24.81 16.11
N VAL A 156 22.29 24.92 14.83
CA VAL A 156 21.18 24.21 14.22
C VAL A 156 21.70 22.94 13.54
N CYS A 157 21.22 21.80 13.96
CA CYS A 157 21.56 20.51 13.38
C CYS A 157 20.53 20.13 12.33
N ALA A 158 20.92 20.10 11.05
CA ALA A 158 20.09 19.69 9.95
C ALA A 158 20.35 18.21 9.61
N LYS A 159 19.27 17.44 9.41
CA LYS A 159 19.36 16.03 9.01
C LYS A 159 18.92 15.89 7.56
N LYS A 160 19.66 15.11 6.77
CA LYS A 160 19.31 14.76 5.40
C LYS A 160 18.84 13.30 5.36
N LEU A 161 17.71 13.03 4.68
CA LEU A 161 17.30 11.67 4.40
C LEU A 161 18.19 11.09 3.29
N LEU A 162 19.00 10.08 3.59
CA LEU A 162 19.91 9.46 2.63
C LEU A 162 19.26 8.28 1.91
N ILE A 163 18.65 7.39 2.66
CA ILE A 163 18.03 6.16 2.12
C ILE A 163 16.84 5.79 2.98
N LYS A 164 15.80 5.29 2.35
CA LYS A 164 14.73 4.56 2.99
C LYS A 164 14.57 3.21 2.29
N ASN A 165 14.59 2.12 3.06
CA ASN A 165 14.32 0.78 2.58
C ASN A 165 13.20 0.14 3.41
N GLU A 166 12.37 -0.65 2.73
CA GLU A 166 11.37 -1.49 3.36
C GLU A 166 11.65 -2.94 2.95
N ALA A 167 11.72 -3.85 3.90
CA ALA A 167 11.94 -5.26 3.64
C ALA A 167 10.83 -6.10 4.30
N LYS A 168 10.22 -7.01 3.54
CA LYS A 168 9.26 -7.98 4.06
C LYS A 168 9.94 -9.34 4.14
N LEU A 169 10.05 -9.89 5.35
CA LEU A 169 10.52 -11.25 5.56
C LEU A 169 9.33 -12.19 5.63
N ARG A 170 9.32 -13.21 4.80
CA ARG A 170 8.34 -14.30 4.84
C ARG A 170 9.03 -15.57 5.32
N ILE A 171 8.49 -16.17 6.37
CA ILE A 171 8.94 -17.47 6.89
C ILE A 171 7.80 -18.45 6.62
N SER A 172 8.09 -19.55 5.92
CA SER A 172 7.15 -20.66 5.75
C SER A 172 7.79 -21.94 6.29
N GLU A 173 7.03 -22.67 7.11
CA GLU A 173 7.44 -23.96 7.66
C GLU A 173 6.42 -25.03 7.25
N GLN A 174 6.91 -26.17 6.75
CA GLN A 174 6.07 -27.31 6.45
C GLN A 174 5.97 -28.20 7.67
N MET A 175 4.78 -28.31 8.24
CA MET A 175 4.48 -29.33 9.24
C MET A 175 4.12 -30.63 8.53
N LYS A 176 4.83 -31.72 8.87
CA LYS A 176 4.38 -33.07 8.52
C LYS A 176 3.39 -33.53 9.57
N LEU A 177 2.16 -33.76 9.15
CA LEU A 177 1.14 -34.46 9.92
C LEU A 177 1.38 -35.96 9.89
#